data_5a57d17f5b08f4069303b46f1b5f69a7
#
_entry.id   5a57d17f5b08f4069303b46f1b5f69a7
#
_cell.length_a   1.000
_cell.length_b   1.000
_cell.length_c   1.000
_cell.angle_alpha   90.00
_cell.angle_beta   90.00
_cell.angle_gamma   90.00
#
_symmetry.space_group_name_H-M   'P 1'
#
loop_
_entity.id
_entity.type
_entity.pdbx_description
1 polymer ?
#
loop_
_entity_poly.entity_id
_entity_poly.type
_entity_poly.pdbx_seq_one_letter_code
_entity_poly.pdbx_strand_id
1 'polypeptide(L)'
;VQNLKGPAMRILIGWDDPSEAELITLYLNASEENEAVAVTEPAEFLAQANSGQVWDVILMATDLSDTDLSDTDLPDIDGAFEIFQQVRQFQPECPVVGACQTEDVYRIARFITHGLRSYVLRDLGGDFVFLLQSTLESIVQAVRAEREQRIAERMREEIESVRMFQESILPHELRAPSGYDISACYEPSQIREWGGQPVILAGGDYYDVIQLDERTLVLLVGDASGHGMRACMSIMTMHTLIRMIRENRYVDTAE
;
A
#
# COMPACT_ATOMS: atom_id res chain seq x y z
N VAL A 1 -2.91 30.28 -3.69
CA VAL A 1 -2.48 28.95 -4.08
C VAL A 1 -1.13 28.76 -3.41
N GLN A 2 -1.13 28.17 -2.21
CA GLN A 2 0.11 27.73 -1.57
C GLN A 2 0.63 26.54 -2.38
N ASN A 3 1.81 26.70 -2.99
CA ASN A 3 2.59 25.60 -3.51
C ASN A 3 2.93 24.66 -2.34
N LEU A 4 2.19 23.59 -2.19
CA LEU A 4 2.57 22.47 -1.35
C LEU A 4 3.74 21.78 -2.07
N LYS A 5 4.97 22.30 -1.86
CA LYS A 5 6.18 21.53 -2.21
C LYS A 5 6.06 20.19 -1.48
N GLY A 6 6.05 19.13 -2.24
CA GLY A 6 6.15 17.78 -1.67
C GLY A 6 7.47 17.62 -0.89
N PRO A 7 7.59 16.64 -0.01
CA PRO A 7 8.86 16.36 0.64
C PRO A 7 9.93 16.07 -0.41
N ALA A 8 11.15 16.58 -0.18
CA ALA A 8 12.30 16.36 -1.05
C ALA A 8 12.47 14.85 -1.33
N MET A 9 12.72 14.48 -2.60
CA MET A 9 12.98 13.09 -2.98
C MET A 9 14.39 12.69 -2.50
N ARG A 10 14.47 11.68 -1.64
CA ARG A 10 15.72 11.15 -1.10
C ARG A 10 16.26 10.04 -1.98
N ILE A 11 17.46 10.24 -2.49
CA ILE A 11 18.10 9.36 -3.46
C ILE A 11 19.41 8.83 -2.87
N LEU A 12 19.52 7.51 -2.72
CA LEU A 12 20.81 6.88 -2.41
C LEU A 12 21.45 6.39 -3.71
N ILE A 13 22.71 6.73 -3.92
CA ILE A 13 23.45 6.42 -5.14
C ILE A 13 24.65 5.56 -4.76
N GLY A 14 24.71 4.32 -5.27
CA GLY A 14 25.87 3.45 -5.23
C GLY A 14 26.58 3.48 -6.58
N TRP A 15 27.80 4.01 -6.64
CA TRP A 15 28.48 4.23 -7.92
C TRP A 15 29.93 3.77 -7.87
N ASP A 16 30.45 3.28 -8.97
CA ASP A 16 31.81 2.76 -9.11
C ASP A 16 32.86 3.84 -9.38
N ASP A 17 32.50 4.91 -10.10
CA ASP A 17 33.41 6.02 -10.42
C ASP A 17 33.10 7.25 -9.55
N PRO A 18 34.08 7.73 -8.74
CA PRO A 18 33.86 8.89 -7.87
C PRO A 18 33.55 10.19 -8.62
N SER A 19 34.13 10.38 -9.81
CA SER A 19 33.94 11.61 -10.59
C SER A 19 32.54 11.67 -11.20
N GLU A 20 32.04 10.53 -11.69
CA GLU A 20 30.66 10.44 -12.16
C GLU A 20 29.67 10.55 -11.00
N ALA A 21 29.95 9.92 -9.85
CA ALA A 21 29.15 10.00 -8.64
C ALA A 21 28.97 11.47 -8.17
N GLU A 22 30.06 12.24 -8.17
CA GLU A 22 30.01 13.68 -7.85
C GLU A 22 29.15 14.46 -8.85
N LEU A 23 29.34 14.22 -10.16
CA LEU A 23 28.56 14.88 -11.21
C LEU A 23 27.07 14.58 -11.10
N ILE A 24 26.70 13.30 -10.91
CA ILE A 24 25.31 12.87 -10.73
C ILE A 24 24.68 13.53 -9.49
N THR A 25 25.43 13.53 -8.38
CA THR A 25 24.98 14.13 -7.12
C THR A 25 24.76 15.63 -7.27
N LEU A 26 25.70 16.34 -7.90
CA LEU A 26 25.58 17.76 -8.16
C LEU A 26 24.36 18.09 -9.03
N TYR A 27 24.15 17.31 -10.10
CA TYR A 27 23.04 17.48 -11.01
C TYR A 27 21.69 17.24 -10.33
N LEU A 28 21.55 16.15 -9.58
CA LEU A 28 20.31 15.82 -8.91
C LEU A 28 19.98 16.80 -7.78
N ASN A 29 21.00 17.27 -7.04
CA ASN A 29 20.83 18.26 -5.97
C ASN A 29 20.69 19.71 -6.50
N ALA A 30 20.86 19.96 -7.80
CA ALA A 30 20.54 21.25 -8.40
C ALA A 30 19.04 21.59 -8.29
N SER A 31 18.19 20.59 -8.15
CA SER A 31 16.79 20.78 -7.81
C SER A 31 16.64 20.85 -6.28
N GLU A 32 16.01 21.92 -5.76
CA GLU A 32 15.67 22.02 -4.32
C GLU A 32 14.71 20.94 -3.83
N GLU A 33 14.18 20.12 -4.73
CA GLU A 33 13.23 19.03 -4.45
C GLU A 33 13.91 17.68 -4.27
N ASN A 34 15.23 17.61 -4.34
CA ASN A 34 16.00 16.38 -4.22
C ASN A 34 17.05 16.46 -3.11
N GLU A 35 17.30 15.32 -2.48
CA GLU A 35 18.40 15.09 -1.53
C GLU A 35 19.12 13.81 -1.97
N ALA A 36 20.15 13.94 -2.83
CA ALA A 36 20.94 12.84 -3.34
C ALA A 36 22.24 12.68 -2.56
N VAL A 37 22.53 11.45 -2.14
CA VAL A 37 23.75 11.04 -1.46
C VAL A 37 24.41 9.94 -2.26
N ALA A 38 25.63 10.15 -2.73
CA ALA A 38 26.40 9.15 -3.43
C ALA A 38 27.48 8.52 -2.54
N VAL A 39 27.68 7.23 -2.73
CA VAL A 39 28.68 6.42 -2.04
C VAL A 39 29.35 5.53 -3.08
N THR A 40 30.67 5.48 -3.05
CA THR A 40 31.46 4.68 -4.00
C THR A 40 31.99 3.38 -3.40
N GLU A 41 32.04 3.31 -2.08
CA GLU A 41 32.48 2.10 -1.38
C GLU A 41 31.29 1.18 -1.10
N PRO A 42 31.28 -0.06 -1.58
CA PRO A 42 30.16 -0.99 -1.41
C PRO A 42 29.74 -1.22 0.04
N ALA A 43 30.69 -1.35 0.96
CA ALA A 43 30.41 -1.54 2.37
C ALA A 43 29.68 -0.32 2.99
N GLU A 44 30.09 0.89 2.63
CA GLU A 44 29.43 2.13 3.07
C GLU A 44 28.04 2.27 2.44
N PHE A 45 27.90 1.93 1.16
CA PHE A 45 26.60 1.93 0.47
C PHE A 45 25.60 0.99 1.16
N LEU A 46 26.01 -0.22 1.51
CA LEU A 46 25.17 -1.15 2.26
C LEU A 46 24.85 -0.63 3.67
N ALA A 47 25.82 0.00 4.34
CA ALA A 47 25.60 0.62 5.64
C ALA A 47 24.56 1.76 5.55
N GLN A 48 24.61 2.60 4.53
CA GLN A 48 23.61 3.65 4.28
C GLN A 48 22.22 3.05 3.97
N ALA A 49 22.15 2.02 3.13
CA ALA A 49 20.91 1.32 2.83
C ALA A 49 20.28 0.69 4.09
N ASN A 50 21.10 0.23 5.04
CA ASN A 50 20.68 -0.40 6.30
C ASN A 50 20.54 0.56 7.49
N SER A 51 20.78 1.86 7.29
CA SER A 51 20.81 2.87 8.36
C SER A 51 19.46 3.13 9.05
N GLY A 52 18.36 2.57 8.52
CA GLY A 52 16.98 2.88 8.95
C GLY A 52 16.46 4.18 8.34
N GLN A 53 17.25 4.87 7.53
CA GLN A 53 16.79 6.02 6.75
C GLN A 53 15.87 5.55 5.63
N VAL A 54 14.78 6.28 5.42
CA VAL A 54 13.84 6.01 4.32
C VAL A 54 14.34 6.69 3.05
N TRP A 55 14.56 5.90 2.03
CA TRP A 55 14.93 6.37 0.70
C TRP A 55 13.71 6.28 -0.23
N ASP A 56 13.53 7.27 -1.09
CA ASP A 56 12.47 7.24 -2.11
C ASP A 56 12.86 6.39 -3.33
N VAL A 57 14.16 6.38 -3.66
CA VAL A 57 14.72 5.58 -4.73
C VAL A 57 16.21 5.32 -4.47
N ILE A 58 16.69 4.17 -4.91
CA ILE A 58 18.11 3.80 -4.89
C ILE A 58 18.58 3.65 -6.34
N LEU A 59 19.61 4.39 -6.71
CA LEU A 59 20.31 4.27 -7.99
C LEU A 59 21.61 3.50 -7.75
N MET A 60 21.84 2.44 -8.50
CA MET A 60 23.01 1.58 -8.29
C MET A 60 23.67 1.23 -9.62
N ALA A 61 24.98 1.45 -9.72
CA ALA A 61 25.77 0.95 -10.84
C ALA A 61 25.83 -0.59 -10.78
N THR A 62 25.67 -1.25 -11.93
CA THR A 62 25.65 -2.73 -12.01
C THR A 62 27.04 -3.35 -11.98
N ASP A 63 28.06 -2.54 -11.94
CA ASP A 63 29.47 -2.86 -11.81
C ASP A 63 30.08 -2.42 -10.45
N LEU A 64 29.25 -1.95 -9.53
CA LEU A 64 29.65 -1.65 -8.16
C LEU A 64 30.03 -2.95 -7.44
N SER A 65 31.32 -3.16 -7.17
CA SER A 65 31.84 -4.36 -6.50
C SER A 65 33.00 -4.05 -5.55
N ASP A 66 33.22 -4.92 -4.57
CA ASP A 66 34.30 -4.81 -3.58
C ASP A 66 35.71 -5.22 -4.14
N THR A 67 35.80 -5.62 -5.40
CA THR A 67 36.99 -6.28 -5.88
C THR A 67 37.95 -5.36 -6.59
N ASP A 68 39.00 -4.93 -5.83
CA ASP A 68 40.32 -4.63 -6.36
C ASP A 68 41.05 -5.91 -6.90
N LEU A 69 40.36 -7.04 -7.03
CA LEU A 69 40.93 -8.35 -7.22
C LEU A 69 40.65 -9.01 -8.56
N SER A 70 40.32 -8.27 -9.59
CA SER A 70 40.25 -8.92 -10.90
C SER A 70 41.56 -8.77 -11.67
N ASP A 71 42.41 -9.80 -11.64
CA ASP A 71 43.40 -10.10 -12.68
C ASP A 71 42.73 -10.37 -14.06
N THR A 72 41.44 -10.11 -14.18
CA THR A 72 40.64 -10.26 -15.39
C THR A 72 39.98 -8.94 -15.71
N ASP A 73 40.14 -8.45 -16.93
CA ASP A 73 39.51 -7.22 -17.48
C ASP A 73 37.96 -7.29 -17.55
N LEU A 74 37.29 -8.14 -16.79
CA LEU A 74 35.83 -8.33 -16.77
C LEU A 74 35.26 -7.77 -15.48
N PRO A 75 34.20 -6.94 -15.55
CA PRO A 75 33.52 -6.40 -14.38
C PRO A 75 32.92 -7.51 -13.51
N ASP A 76 33.12 -7.42 -12.20
CA ASP A 76 32.58 -8.37 -11.22
C ASP A 76 31.09 -8.12 -10.97
N ILE A 77 30.26 -8.68 -11.83
CA ILE A 77 28.80 -8.55 -11.76
C ILE A 77 28.19 -9.44 -10.71
N ASP A 78 28.85 -10.49 -10.30
CA ASP A 78 28.34 -11.33 -9.22
C ASP A 78 28.41 -10.59 -7.89
N GLY A 79 29.47 -9.82 -7.62
CA GLY A 79 29.56 -8.94 -6.47
C GLY A 79 28.50 -7.83 -6.46
N ALA A 80 28.33 -7.15 -7.58
CA ALA A 80 27.26 -6.13 -7.71
C ALA A 80 25.85 -6.71 -7.52
N PHE A 81 25.61 -7.93 -7.99
CA PHE A 81 24.34 -8.59 -7.79
C PHE A 81 24.10 -8.99 -6.33
N GLU A 82 25.13 -9.42 -5.60
CA GLU A 82 25.04 -9.71 -4.16
C GLU A 82 24.71 -8.44 -3.37
N ILE A 83 25.36 -7.32 -3.68
CA ILE A 83 25.05 -6.00 -3.10
C ILE A 83 23.59 -5.63 -3.36
N PHE A 84 23.12 -5.78 -4.60
CA PHE A 84 21.72 -5.53 -4.95
C PHE A 84 20.76 -6.38 -4.12
N GLN A 85 21.03 -7.67 -3.93
CA GLN A 85 20.18 -8.54 -3.13
C GLN A 85 20.13 -8.09 -1.66
N GLN A 86 21.25 -7.66 -1.07
CA GLN A 86 21.31 -7.14 0.28
C GLN A 86 20.51 -5.83 0.39
N VAL A 87 20.67 -4.91 -0.55
CA VAL A 87 19.88 -3.67 -0.62
C VAL A 87 18.39 -3.98 -0.65
N ARG A 88 17.95 -4.96 -1.45
CA ARG A 88 16.55 -5.40 -1.51
C ARG A 88 16.04 -6.00 -0.20
N GLN A 89 16.91 -6.62 0.61
CA GLN A 89 16.54 -7.11 1.94
C GLN A 89 16.38 -5.96 2.94
N PHE A 90 17.26 -4.96 2.92
CA PHE A 90 17.21 -3.81 3.82
C PHE A 90 16.07 -2.84 3.47
N GLN A 91 15.82 -2.65 2.18
CA GLN A 91 14.85 -1.70 1.62
C GLN A 91 13.86 -2.38 0.65
N PRO A 92 13.02 -3.32 1.13
CA PRO A 92 12.16 -4.14 0.27
C PRO A 92 11.13 -3.33 -0.53
N GLU A 93 10.71 -2.19 0.01
CA GLU A 93 9.70 -1.32 -0.60
C GLU A 93 10.30 -0.19 -1.45
N CYS A 94 11.61 0.09 -1.31
CA CYS A 94 12.26 1.14 -2.07
C CYS A 94 12.56 0.65 -3.50
N PRO A 95 12.18 1.41 -4.54
CA PRO A 95 12.55 1.05 -5.91
C PRO A 95 14.06 1.18 -6.11
N VAL A 96 14.68 0.14 -6.67
CA VAL A 96 16.08 0.15 -7.08
C VAL A 96 16.14 0.29 -8.61
N VAL A 97 16.95 1.23 -9.07
CA VAL A 97 17.22 1.51 -10.49
C VAL A 97 18.67 1.15 -10.77
N GLY A 98 18.89 0.31 -11.76
CA GLY A 98 20.25 -0.07 -12.19
C GLY A 98 20.81 0.94 -13.19
N ALA A 99 22.11 1.17 -13.13
CA ALA A 99 22.82 1.86 -14.21
C ALA A 99 23.86 0.90 -14.80
N CYS A 100 23.74 0.59 -16.07
CA CYS A 100 24.62 -0.35 -16.74
C CYS A 100 25.22 0.24 -18.01
N GLN A 101 26.39 -0.24 -18.41
CA GLN A 101 26.97 0.09 -19.70
C GLN A 101 26.18 -0.59 -20.83
N THR A 102 26.22 -0.03 -22.02
CA THR A 102 25.48 -0.55 -23.18
C THR A 102 25.90 -1.99 -23.52
N GLU A 103 27.15 -2.33 -23.29
CA GLU A 103 27.73 -3.65 -23.55
C GLU A 103 27.23 -4.73 -22.57
N ASP A 104 26.81 -4.33 -21.36
CA ASP A 104 26.39 -5.22 -20.28
C ASP A 104 24.87 -5.33 -20.12
N VAL A 105 24.11 -4.72 -21.01
CA VAL A 105 22.63 -4.69 -20.92
C VAL A 105 21.99 -6.07 -20.82
N TYR A 106 22.60 -7.11 -21.38
CA TYR A 106 22.08 -8.49 -21.31
C TYR A 106 22.13 -9.06 -19.88
N ARG A 107 23.02 -8.54 -19.03
CA ARG A 107 23.18 -8.95 -17.64
C ARG A 107 22.10 -8.38 -16.73
N ILE A 108 21.50 -7.25 -17.12
CA ILE A 108 20.44 -6.58 -16.36
C ILE A 108 19.20 -7.47 -16.19
N ALA A 109 18.98 -8.45 -17.07
CA ALA A 109 17.87 -9.38 -17.00
C ALA A 109 17.83 -10.13 -15.65
N ARG A 110 19.01 -10.48 -15.09
CA ARG A 110 19.12 -11.13 -13.78
C ARG A 110 18.64 -10.20 -12.66
N PHE A 111 18.97 -8.94 -12.70
CA PHE A 111 18.52 -7.94 -11.72
C PHE A 111 17.01 -7.71 -11.82
N ILE A 112 16.47 -7.60 -13.02
CA ILE A 112 15.02 -7.41 -13.26
C ILE A 112 14.23 -8.58 -12.68
N THR A 113 14.64 -9.82 -12.91
CA THR A 113 13.97 -11.01 -12.37
C THR A 113 13.99 -11.07 -10.84
N HIS A 114 14.92 -10.36 -10.20
CA HIS A 114 15.03 -10.29 -8.74
C HIS A 114 14.52 -8.96 -8.15
N GLY A 115 13.80 -8.16 -8.95
CA GLY A 115 13.07 -7.00 -8.46
C GLY A 115 13.73 -5.65 -8.70
N LEU A 116 14.69 -5.56 -9.62
CA LEU A 116 15.12 -4.26 -10.13
C LEU A 116 13.94 -3.58 -10.82
N ARG A 117 13.65 -2.35 -10.45
CA ARG A 117 12.45 -1.64 -10.94
C ARG A 117 12.59 -1.13 -12.37
N SER A 118 13.76 -0.62 -12.69
CA SER A 118 14.12 -0.08 -14.00
C SER A 118 15.62 -0.01 -14.14
N TYR A 119 16.09 0.39 -15.30
CA TYR A 119 17.52 0.67 -15.51
C TYR A 119 17.74 1.84 -16.46
N VAL A 120 18.91 2.44 -16.37
CA VAL A 120 19.41 3.47 -17.30
C VAL A 120 20.69 2.96 -17.94
N LEU A 121 20.90 3.36 -19.20
CA LEU A 121 22.15 3.07 -19.92
C LEU A 121 23.13 4.21 -19.67
N ARG A 122 24.32 3.86 -19.18
CA ARG A 122 25.46 4.79 -19.08
C ARG A 122 26.06 4.92 -20.47
N ASP A 123 26.20 6.13 -20.93
CA ASP A 123 26.91 6.44 -22.18
C ASP A 123 28.23 7.15 -21.88
N LEU A 124 29.21 6.93 -22.74
CA LEU A 124 30.56 7.53 -22.59
C LEU A 124 30.55 9.07 -22.63
N GLY A 125 29.49 9.67 -23.16
CA GLY A 125 29.31 11.11 -23.24
C GLY A 125 28.75 11.74 -21.95
N GLY A 126 28.23 10.94 -21.03
CA GLY A 126 27.60 11.42 -19.80
C GLY A 126 26.22 12.05 -20.01
N ASP A 127 25.64 11.96 -21.20
CA ASP A 127 24.35 12.59 -21.51
C ASP A 127 23.18 11.93 -20.74
N PHE A 128 23.35 10.68 -20.29
CA PHE A 128 22.36 9.97 -19.48
C PHE A 128 22.03 10.70 -18.17
N VAL A 129 22.96 11.48 -17.60
CA VAL A 129 22.76 12.24 -16.36
C VAL A 129 21.57 13.20 -16.49
N PHE A 130 21.37 13.81 -17.67
CA PHE A 130 20.26 14.72 -17.91
C PHE A 130 18.89 14.03 -17.91
N LEU A 131 18.86 12.71 -18.13
CA LEU A 131 17.64 11.92 -18.11
C LEU A 131 17.35 11.29 -16.73
N LEU A 132 18.36 11.25 -15.85
CA LEU A 132 18.23 10.60 -14.54
C LEU A 132 17.10 11.19 -13.70
N GLN A 133 17.05 12.51 -13.56
CA GLN A 133 16.05 13.16 -12.73
C GLN A 133 14.64 12.78 -13.15
N SER A 134 14.29 12.97 -14.41
CA SER A 134 12.96 12.66 -14.92
C SER A 134 12.62 11.17 -14.82
N THR A 135 13.61 10.30 -15.01
CA THR A 135 13.46 8.85 -14.87
C THR A 135 13.18 8.45 -13.42
N LEU A 136 13.98 8.95 -12.48
CA LEU A 136 13.81 8.65 -11.06
C LEU A 136 12.48 9.20 -10.52
N GLU A 137 12.12 10.44 -10.87
CA GLU A 137 10.83 11.04 -10.53
C GLU A 137 9.65 10.21 -11.03
N SER A 138 9.70 9.79 -12.30
CA SER A 138 8.65 8.95 -12.88
C SER A 138 8.49 7.61 -12.14
N ILE A 139 9.62 6.98 -11.78
CA ILE A 139 9.62 5.71 -11.04
C ILE A 139 9.04 5.89 -9.63
N VAL A 140 9.46 6.94 -8.92
CA VAL A 140 8.96 7.24 -7.58
C VAL A 140 7.46 7.52 -7.61
N GLN A 141 6.98 8.31 -8.58
CA GLN A 141 5.56 8.60 -8.75
C GLN A 141 4.76 7.32 -9.06
N ALA A 142 5.25 6.45 -9.94
CA ALA A 142 4.60 5.19 -10.25
C ALA A 142 4.48 4.28 -9.02
N VAL A 143 5.56 4.15 -8.22
CA VAL A 143 5.54 3.35 -6.99
C VAL A 143 4.60 3.94 -5.94
N ARG A 144 4.55 5.26 -5.79
CA ARG A 144 3.59 5.93 -4.89
C ARG A 144 2.16 5.67 -5.31
N ALA A 145 1.84 5.82 -6.60
CA ALA A 145 0.51 5.52 -7.13
C ALA A 145 0.10 4.05 -6.92
N GLU A 146 1.00 3.10 -7.16
CA GLU A 146 0.77 1.67 -6.89
C GLU A 146 0.48 1.39 -5.40
N ARG A 147 1.19 2.07 -4.49
CA ARG A 147 0.95 1.95 -3.04
C ARG A 147 -0.40 2.51 -2.63
N GLU A 148 -0.74 3.71 -3.11
CA GLU A 148 -2.03 4.36 -2.85
C GLU A 148 -3.18 3.49 -3.34
N GLN A 149 -3.06 2.94 -4.55
CA GLN A 149 -4.05 2.03 -5.11
C GLN A 149 -4.21 0.78 -4.24
N ARG A 150 -3.12 0.15 -3.82
CA ARG A 150 -3.15 -1.04 -2.96
C ARG A 150 -3.80 -0.77 -1.60
N ILE A 151 -3.53 0.39 -1.01
CA ILE A 151 -4.17 0.81 0.25
C ILE A 151 -5.68 1.02 0.03
N ALA A 152 -6.05 1.69 -1.06
CA ALA A 152 -7.45 1.93 -1.40
C ALA A 152 -8.22 0.62 -1.65
N GLU A 153 -7.61 -0.36 -2.31
CA GLU A 153 -8.18 -1.69 -2.53
C GLU A 153 -8.42 -2.43 -1.21
N ARG A 154 -7.42 -2.47 -0.31
CA ARG A 154 -7.58 -3.09 1.01
C ARG A 154 -8.68 -2.44 1.84
N MET A 155 -8.74 -1.09 1.84
CA MET A 155 -9.80 -0.37 2.53
C MET A 155 -11.19 -0.71 1.99
N ARG A 156 -11.32 -0.91 0.68
CA ARG A 156 -12.59 -1.35 0.07
C ARG A 156 -12.99 -2.73 0.53
N GLU A 157 -12.06 -3.69 0.54
CA GLU A 157 -12.31 -5.05 1.01
C GLU A 157 -12.78 -5.06 2.48
N GLU A 158 -12.18 -4.24 3.34
CA GLU A 158 -12.60 -4.10 4.73
C GLU A 158 -14.02 -3.51 4.86
N ILE A 159 -14.32 -2.46 4.11
CA ILE A 159 -15.66 -1.84 4.10
C ILE A 159 -16.71 -2.84 3.62
N GLU A 160 -16.43 -3.56 2.55
CA GLU A 160 -17.32 -4.58 2.00
C GLU A 160 -17.56 -5.72 3.00
N SER A 161 -16.52 -6.16 3.71
CA SER A 161 -16.62 -7.19 4.74
C SER A 161 -17.58 -6.77 5.87
N VAL A 162 -17.48 -5.51 6.32
CA VAL A 162 -18.39 -4.95 7.33
C VAL A 162 -19.84 -4.87 6.81
N ARG A 163 -20.02 -4.47 5.57
CA ARG A 163 -21.35 -4.43 4.93
C ARG A 163 -21.98 -5.82 4.88
N MET A 164 -21.24 -6.81 4.39
CA MET A 164 -21.71 -8.21 4.32
C MET A 164 -22.07 -8.73 5.71
N PHE A 165 -21.27 -8.40 6.72
CA PHE A 165 -21.58 -8.80 8.08
C PHE A 165 -22.87 -8.15 8.58
N GLN A 166 -23.07 -6.85 8.34
CA GLN A 166 -24.32 -6.16 8.71
C GLN A 166 -25.53 -6.79 8.02
N GLU A 167 -25.44 -7.09 6.73
CA GLU A 167 -26.54 -7.75 6.00
C GLU A 167 -26.84 -9.14 6.59
N SER A 168 -25.85 -9.85 7.08
CA SER A 168 -26.03 -11.18 7.66
C SER A 168 -26.80 -11.20 8.99
N ILE A 169 -26.87 -10.07 9.69
CA ILE A 169 -27.63 -9.96 10.94
C ILE A 169 -29.09 -9.55 10.73
N LEU A 170 -29.43 -9.06 9.53
CA LEU A 170 -30.82 -8.77 9.19
C LEU A 170 -31.59 -10.08 8.98
N PRO A 171 -32.87 -10.14 9.35
CA PRO A 171 -33.66 -11.34 9.16
C PRO A 171 -33.94 -11.60 7.68
N HIS A 172 -33.51 -12.76 7.19
CA HIS A 172 -33.78 -13.21 5.82
C HIS A 172 -35.20 -13.75 5.63
N GLU A 173 -35.79 -14.30 6.72
CA GLU A 173 -37.16 -14.82 6.74
C GLU A 173 -37.99 -14.12 7.81
N LEU A 174 -39.06 -13.50 7.42
CA LEU A 174 -40.03 -12.85 8.32
C LEU A 174 -41.16 -13.81 8.59
N ARG A 175 -41.30 -14.30 9.81
CA ARG A 175 -42.40 -15.16 10.21
C ARG A 175 -43.57 -14.29 10.66
N ALA A 176 -44.69 -14.42 10.01
CA ALA A 176 -45.91 -13.73 10.36
C ALA A 176 -46.90 -14.68 11.07
N PRO A 177 -47.65 -14.22 12.11
CA PRO A 177 -48.76 -14.97 12.68
C PRO A 177 -49.84 -15.18 11.65
N SER A 178 -50.73 -16.17 11.89
CA SER A 178 -51.87 -16.44 11.00
C SER A 178 -52.74 -15.21 10.81
N GLY A 179 -53.03 -14.87 9.55
CA GLY A 179 -53.83 -13.70 9.19
C GLY A 179 -53.03 -12.41 8.95
N TYR A 180 -51.72 -12.45 9.08
CA TYR A 180 -50.81 -11.30 8.78
C TYR A 180 -49.83 -11.66 7.68
N ASP A 181 -49.48 -10.67 6.90
CA ASP A 181 -48.37 -10.70 5.95
C ASP A 181 -47.39 -9.60 6.32
N ILE A 182 -46.11 -9.96 6.44
CA ILE A 182 -45.03 -9.05 6.86
C ILE A 182 -43.99 -9.04 5.77
N SER A 183 -43.69 -7.86 5.25
CA SER A 183 -42.57 -7.63 4.32
C SER A 183 -41.67 -6.53 4.84
N ALA A 184 -40.39 -6.65 4.59
CA ALA A 184 -39.41 -5.61 4.86
C ALA A 184 -38.49 -5.44 3.65
N CYS A 185 -38.00 -4.23 3.48
CA CYS A 185 -37.02 -3.88 2.47
C CYS A 185 -35.92 -3.10 3.13
N TYR A 186 -34.67 -3.49 2.85
CA TYR A 186 -33.49 -2.78 3.31
C TYR A 186 -32.72 -2.29 2.08
N GLU A 187 -32.55 -0.98 1.99
CA GLU A 187 -31.75 -0.37 0.93
C GLU A 187 -30.65 0.51 1.55
N PRO A 188 -29.37 0.15 1.38
CA PRO A 188 -28.29 0.99 1.84
C PRO A 188 -28.25 2.32 1.06
N SER A 189 -28.38 3.44 1.75
CA SER A 189 -28.56 4.77 1.14
C SER A 189 -27.26 5.47 0.76
N GLN A 190 -26.12 4.99 1.21
CA GLN A 190 -24.85 5.71 1.06
C GLN A 190 -23.91 5.01 0.08
N ILE A 191 -23.85 5.58 -1.12
CA ILE A 191 -22.85 5.26 -2.11
C ILE A 191 -21.82 6.40 -2.09
N ARG A 192 -20.56 6.10 -1.82
CA ARG A 192 -19.46 7.06 -1.97
C ARG A 192 -18.52 6.59 -3.06
N GLU A 193 -18.01 7.54 -3.85
CA GLU A 193 -16.93 7.26 -4.78
C GLU A 193 -15.60 7.20 -4.05
N TRP A 194 -14.92 6.08 -4.16
CA TRP A 194 -13.56 5.91 -3.67
C TRP A 194 -12.67 5.38 -4.81
N GLY A 195 -11.71 6.21 -5.21
CA GLY A 195 -10.84 5.89 -6.36
C GLY A 195 -11.61 5.66 -7.66
N GLY A 196 -12.67 6.44 -7.90
CA GLY A 196 -13.47 6.41 -9.14
C GLY A 196 -14.45 5.24 -9.24
N GLN A 197 -14.69 4.49 -8.13
CA GLN A 197 -15.68 3.41 -8.08
C GLN A 197 -16.66 3.61 -6.92
N PRO A 198 -17.94 3.29 -7.10
CA PRO A 198 -18.92 3.39 -6.04
C PRO A 198 -18.65 2.34 -4.95
N VAL A 199 -18.65 2.78 -3.71
CA VAL A 199 -18.54 1.91 -2.53
C VAL A 199 -19.80 2.12 -1.69
N ILE A 200 -20.50 1.02 -1.42
CA ILE A 200 -21.68 1.03 -0.56
C ILE A 200 -21.20 0.91 0.89
N LEU A 201 -21.52 1.89 1.70
CA LEU A 201 -21.17 1.89 3.11
C LEU A 201 -22.18 1.10 3.94
N ALA A 202 -21.71 0.48 5.01
CA ALA A 202 -22.58 -0.09 6.03
C ALA A 202 -23.48 0.99 6.64
N GLY A 203 -24.76 0.72 6.78
CA GLY A 203 -25.77 1.65 7.32
C GLY A 203 -25.85 1.64 8.84
N GLY A 204 -26.70 2.54 9.36
CA GLY A 204 -27.10 2.58 10.77
C GLY A 204 -28.47 1.97 11.03
N ASP A 205 -29.15 1.50 10.00
CA ASP A 205 -30.50 0.99 10.09
C ASP A 205 -30.53 -0.50 10.48
N TYR A 206 -31.51 -0.84 11.28
CA TYR A 206 -31.76 -2.21 11.70
C TYR A 206 -33.24 -2.47 11.81
N TYR A 207 -33.69 -3.66 11.42
CA TYR A 207 -34.99 -4.17 11.73
C TYR A 207 -34.94 -5.63 12.15
N ASP A 208 -35.90 -6.04 12.96
CA ASP A 208 -36.12 -7.44 13.31
C ASP A 208 -37.61 -7.71 13.57
N VAL A 209 -38.00 -8.95 13.38
CA VAL A 209 -39.36 -9.44 13.62
C VAL A 209 -39.29 -10.65 14.54
N ILE A 210 -39.72 -10.49 15.78
CA ILE A 210 -39.58 -11.49 16.82
C ILE A 210 -40.98 -11.98 17.21
N GLN A 211 -41.30 -13.23 16.94
CA GLN A 211 -42.49 -13.87 17.47
C GLN A 211 -42.20 -14.42 18.87
N LEU A 212 -42.89 -13.90 19.89
CA LEU A 212 -42.74 -14.34 21.26
C LEU A 212 -43.65 -15.55 21.57
N ASP A 213 -44.89 -15.51 21.08
CA ASP A 213 -45.90 -16.57 21.19
C ASP A 213 -46.87 -16.54 19.97
N GLU A 214 -47.93 -17.35 20.01
CA GLU A 214 -48.92 -17.42 18.91
C GLU A 214 -49.69 -16.11 18.69
N ARG A 215 -49.70 -15.19 19.65
CA ARG A 215 -50.50 -13.95 19.63
C ARG A 215 -49.65 -12.69 19.75
N THR A 216 -48.35 -12.83 20.09
CA THR A 216 -47.48 -11.71 20.39
C THR A 216 -46.35 -11.64 19.39
N LEU A 217 -46.25 -10.53 18.69
CA LEU A 217 -45.22 -10.20 17.73
C LEU A 217 -44.53 -8.88 18.14
N VAL A 218 -43.22 -8.86 18.14
CA VAL A 218 -42.43 -7.64 18.36
C VAL A 218 -41.79 -7.24 17.05
N LEU A 219 -42.07 -6.02 16.62
CA LEU A 219 -41.42 -5.37 15.47
C LEU A 219 -40.37 -4.39 16.01
N LEU A 220 -39.14 -4.55 15.59
CA LEU A 220 -38.06 -3.67 15.94
C LEU A 220 -37.60 -2.91 14.69
N VAL A 221 -37.48 -1.60 14.82
CA VAL A 221 -36.88 -0.73 13.83
C VAL A 221 -35.96 0.21 14.59
N GLY A 222 -34.70 0.25 14.18
CA GLY A 222 -33.68 1.09 14.81
C GLY A 222 -32.85 1.82 13.76
N ASP A 223 -32.48 3.05 14.11
CA ASP A 223 -31.54 3.86 13.34
C ASP A 223 -30.45 4.38 14.29
N ALA A 224 -29.21 3.99 14.03
CA ALA A 224 -28.07 4.47 14.80
C ALA A 224 -27.61 5.83 14.27
N SER A 225 -27.45 6.79 15.18
CA SER A 225 -26.99 8.13 14.85
C SER A 225 -25.66 8.14 14.08
N GLY A 226 -25.66 8.76 12.91
CA GLY A 226 -24.50 8.85 12.04
C GLY A 226 -24.48 7.79 10.96
N HIS A 227 -23.31 7.54 10.38
CA HIS A 227 -23.16 6.61 9.25
C HIS A 227 -21.82 5.86 9.31
N GLY A 228 -21.74 4.81 8.53
CA GLY A 228 -20.52 4.01 8.37
C GLY A 228 -20.25 3.09 9.56
N MET A 229 -18.98 2.75 9.77
CA MET A 229 -18.52 1.74 10.71
C MET A 229 -19.08 1.90 12.13
N ARG A 230 -19.11 3.12 12.69
CA ARG A 230 -19.57 3.37 14.07
C ARG A 230 -21.05 3.06 14.24
N ALA A 231 -21.87 3.49 13.29
CA ALA A 231 -23.30 3.21 13.30
C ALA A 231 -23.54 1.70 13.18
N CYS A 232 -22.86 1.05 12.25
CA CYS A 232 -22.93 -0.39 12.06
C CYS A 232 -22.54 -1.15 13.36
N MET A 233 -21.47 -0.80 14.05
CA MET A 233 -21.07 -1.43 15.31
C MET A 233 -22.12 -1.25 16.42
N SER A 234 -22.80 -0.09 16.49
CA SER A 234 -23.89 0.13 17.43
C SER A 234 -25.06 -0.80 17.17
N ILE A 235 -25.45 -0.97 15.91
CA ILE A 235 -26.49 -1.91 15.49
C ILE A 235 -26.10 -3.36 15.83
N MET A 236 -24.88 -3.76 15.57
CA MET A 236 -24.39 -5.11 15.90
C MET A 236 -24.45 -5.38 17.39
N THR A 237 -24.06 -4.40 18.23
CA THR A 237 -24.17 -4.50 19.69
C THR A 237 -25.64 -4.65 20.11
N MET A 238 -26.52 -3.83 19.57
CA MET A 238 -27.98 -3.89 19.84
C MET A 238 -28.56 -5.25 19.42
N HIS A 239 -28.24 -5.73 18.21
CA HIS A 239 -28.66 -7.05 17.73
C HIS A 239 -28.25 -8.16 18.69
N THR A 240 -26.96 -8.14 19.13
CA THR A 240 -26.45 -9.14 20.08
C THR A 240 -27.21 -9.12 21.40
N LEU A 241 -27.45 -7.92 21.96
CA LEU A 241 -28.22 -7.78 23.20
C LEU A 241 -29.66 -8.29 23.06
N ILE A 242 -30.32 -7.97 21.96
CA ILE A 242 -31.69 -8.44 21.68
C ILE A 242 -31.72 -9.97 21.57
N ARG A 243 -30.75 -10.58 20.89
CA ARG A 243 -30.63 -12.04 20.79
C ARG A 243 -30.40 -12.70 22.16
N MET A 244 -29.54 -12.10 23.00
CA MET A 244 -29.30 -12.59 24.36
C MET A 244 -30.56 -12.53 25.22
N ILE A 245 -31.33 -11.46 25.17
CA ILE A 245 -32.60 -11.31 25.88
C ILE A 245 -33.61 -12.36 25.40
N ARG A 246 -33.74 -12.56 24.10
CA ARG A 246 -34.66 -13.51 23.48
C ARG A 246 -34.38 -14.96 23.89
N GLU A 247 -33.11 -15.33 24.04
CA GLU A 247 -32.69 -16.70 24.43
C GLU A 247 -32.84 -16.99 25.89
N ASN A 248 -33.55 -16.16 26.69
CA ASN A 248 -33.82 -16.30 28.12
C ASN A 248 -32.58 -16.49 29.02
N ARG A 249 -31.44 -16.09 28.57
CA ARG A 249 -30.20 -16.24 29.37
C ARG A 249 -30.07 -15.23 30.53
N TYR A 250 -31.03 -14.31 30.69
CA TYR A 250 -31.01 -13.28 31.73
C TYR A 250 -32.31 -13.15 32.56
N VAL A 251 -33.30 -14.01 32.36
CA VAL A 251 -34.62 -13.84 33.00
C VAL A 251 -34.79 -14.71 34.27
N ASP A 252 -33.89 -15.61 34.57
CA ASP A 252 -34.03 -16.56 35.69
C ASP A 252 -33.16 -16.23 36.94
N THR A 253 -33.04 -14.95 37.30
CA THR A 253 -32.41 -14.61 38.60
C THR A 253 -33.27 -13.68 39.45
N ALA A 254 -34.59 -13.85 39.39
CA ALA A 254 -35.51 -13.17 40.30
C ALA A 254 -36.56 -14.16 40.81
N GLU A 255 -36.15 -15.10 41.64
CA GLU A 255 -36.91 -15.70 42.75
C GLU A 255 -36.23 -15.37 44.09
#